data_ff2eb75609f90e9e1c57955612aecbb3
#
_entry.id   ff2eb75609f90e9e1c57955612aecbb3
#
_cell.length_a   1.000
_cell.length_b   1.000
_cell.length_c   1.000
_cell.angle_alpha   90.00
_cell.angle_beta   90.00
_cell.angle_gamma   90.00
#
_symmetry.space_group_name_H-M   'P 1'
#
loop_
_entity.id
_entity.type
_entity.pdbx_description
1 polymer ?
#
loop_
_entity_poly.entity_id
_entity_poly.type
_entity_poly.pdbx_seq_one_letter_code
_entity_poly.pdbx_strand_id
1 'polypeptide(L)'
;MSTSETFLNDEEIFELVRDIPLDTSIIYGEEDQEFGICPYITFYIYHQDNEVDEVANKIIDLYEEFENEIIDKPFKLRYRDTGVWKNANKWRPSRQVMLDEMHESYKKYFVYFIGATTGDSGGQSARWALQAIIRDNGLRYTSLKISFGDKWFRENKKKWYAFVENCLIKLNPIQAYSGYEIGSPQSFNCVSPEFETVERIFSDYFYGLDIDHPSNMSFSHDDPSGLIYTPSLAAGIRTPTWCFLLSPYWIEKLGLSEEQIRLKLNDLRIEITKLPDPADPEKYSLWIRLGELSLYPIEEGVPDLLVMANELIKPIRCNDLKLTTLDAWDDDPNPRFDIDNSPQWIARFDEDNHWPEGKRVNKIHAVLLEQDAIKVLGGEICPKTGEWYSPANNMKKRYFTEGEIMPEIEDNAWGETIWYLDIENE
;
A
#
# COMPACT_ATOMS: atom_id res chain seq x y z
N MET A 1 9.58 21.73 34.84
CA MET A 1 8.16 21.65 34.49
C MET A 1 7.97 20.24 33.93
N SER A 2 7.24 19.39 34.62
CA SER A 2 7.00 18.02 34.23
C SER A 2 6.10 18.05 32.98
N THR A 3 6.63 17.71 31.82
CA THR A 3 5.82 17.34 30.68
C THR A 3 5.09 16.07 31.09
N SER A 4 3.78 16.11 31.17
CA SER A 4 2.96 14.92 31.33
C SER A 4 3.12 14.09 30.07
N GLU A 5 3.89 13.02 30.18
CA GLU A 5 3.95 11.96 29.18
C GLU A 5 2.53 11.43 29.01
N THR A 6 1.93 11.70 27.87
CA THR A 6 0.59 11.20 27.54
C THR A 6 0.75 9.79 26.97
N PHE A 7 0.76 8.78 27.84
CA PHE A 7 0.51 7.42 27.42
C PHE A 7 -0.93 7.32 26.92
N LEU A 8 -1.12 6.86 25.71
CA LEU A 8 -2.42 6.41 25.26
C LEU A 8 -2.78 5.12 26.03
N ASN A 9 -3.84 5.17 26.80
CA ASN A 9 -4.39 3.96 27.43
C ASN A 9 -5.21 3.16 26.39
N ASP A 10 -5.55 1.91 26.72
CA ASP A 10 -6.27 1.01 25.82
C ASP A 10 -7.61 1.57 25.34
N GLU A 11 -8.27 2.38 26.15
CA GLU A 11 -9.56 3.02 25.81
C GLU A 11 -9.37 4.12 24.77
N GLU A 12 -8.33 4.97 24.93
CA GLU A 12 -7.97 6.02 23.97
C GLU A 12 -7.51 5.42 22.64
N ILE A 13 -6.73 4.34 22.66
CA ILE A 13 -6.33 3.60 21.45
C ILE A 13 -7.57 3.02 20.76
N PHE A 14 -8.50 2.42 21.53
CA PHE A 14 -9.73 1.85 20.98
C PHE A 14 -10.61 2.94 20.35
N GLU A 15 -10.73 4.10 20.97
CA GLU A 15 -11.48 5.23 20.42
C GLU A 15 -10.85 5.75 19.13
N LEU A 16 -9.53 5.89 19.08
CA LEU A 16 -8.80 6.26 17.86
C LEU A 16 -9.11 5.32 16.70
N VAL A 17 -9.05 4.01 16.93
CA VAL A 17 -9.28 3.01 15.89
C VAL A 17 -10.76 2.96 15.48
N ARG A 18 -11.67 3.03 16.44
CA ARG A 18 -13.12 3.00 16.19
C ARG A 18 -13.59 4.16 15.31
N ASP A 19 -13.02 5.34 15.51
CA ASP A 19 -13.50 6.58 14.94
C ASP A 19 -12.78 6.97 13.64
N ILE A 20 -11.95 6.09 13.05
CA ILE A 20 -11.45 6.25 11.69
C ILE A 20 -12.24 5.38 10.69
N PRO A 21 -13.43 5.77 10.26
CA PRO A 21 -13.97 5.22 9.04
C PRO A 21 -13.16 5.72 7.84
N LEU A 22 -13.14 4.94 6.77
CA LEU A 22 -12.63 5.37 5.47
C LEU A 22 -13.26 6.70 5.09
N ASP A 23 -12.49 7.62 4.51
CA ASP A 23 -12.88 8.99 4.14
C ASP A 23 -13.06 9.99 5.31
N THR A 24 -12.80 9.62 6.55
CA THR A 24 -12.69 10.57 7.67
C THR A 24 -11.26 10.66 8.20
N SER A 25 -11.03 11.58 9.10
CA SER A 25 -9.73 11.82 9.71
C SER A 25 -9.89 12.06 11.21
N ILE A 26 -8.85 11.77 11.95
CA ILE A 26 -8.72 12.14 13.36
C ILE A 26 -7.68 13.24 13.52
N ILE A 27 -7.80 13.99 14.59
CA ILE A 27 -6.78 14.94 15.04
C ILE A 27 -6.10 14.33 16.25
N TYR A 28 -4.76 14.27 16.20
CA TYR A 28 -3.95 13.68 17.26
C TYR A 28 -2.61 14.41 17.39
N GLY A 29 -2.06 14.45 18.61
CA GLY A 29 -0.77 15.02 18.92
C GLY A 29 -0.81 16.51 19.32
N GLU A 30 0.33 17.03 19.80
CA GLU A 30 0.43 18.38 20.32
C GLU A 30 0.19 19.49 19.28
N GLU A 31 0.40 19.17 17.99
CA GLU A 31 0.23 20.13 16.91
C GLU A 31 -1.12 19.98 16.18
N ASP A 32 -2.10 19.28 16.77
CA ASP A 32 -3.39 19.02 16.16
C ASP A 32 -3.26 18.46 14.72
N GLN A 33 -2.38 17.48 14.52
CA GLN A 33 -2.16 16.87 13.22
C GLN A 33 -3.34 16.02 12.80
N GLU A 34 -3.70 16.09 11.51
CA GLU A 34 -4.80 15.32 10.96
C GLU A 34 -4.29 14.04 10.29
N PHE A 35 -4.81 12.90 10.72
CA PHE A 35 -4.52 11.57 10.17
C PHE A 35 -5.78 10.90 9.65
N GLY A 36 -5.64 10.12 8.60
CA GLY A 36 -6.75 9.35 8.07
C GLY A 36 -6.27 8.19 7.20
N ILE A 37 -7.02 7.11 7.19
CA ILE A 37 -6.76 5.99 6.31
C ILE A 37 -7.17 6.36 4.89
N CYS A 38 -6.27 6.17 3.93
CA CYS A 38 -6.57 6.37 2.52
C CYS A 38 -5.92 5.30 1.65
N PRO A 39 -6.52 4.98 0.50
CA PRO A 39 -5.87 4.14 -0.48
C PRO A 39 -4.70 4.88 -1.13
N TYR A 40 -3.66 4.13 -1.47
CA TYR A 40 -2.47 4.67 -2.10
C TYR A 40 -1.91 3.74 -3.18
N ILE A 41 -1.04 4.26 -4.00
CA ILE A 41 -0.13 3.51 -4.86
C ILE A 41 1.23 4.19 -4.91
N THR A 42 2.31 3.39 -4.84
CA THR A 42 3.68 3.88 -4.96
C THR A 42 4.45 3.09 -6.01
N PHE A 43 5.19 3.79 -6.85
CA PHE A 43 6.10 3.24 -7.84
C PHE A 43 7.53 3.58 -7.47
N TYR A 44 8.42 2.58 -7.48
CA TYR A 44 9.85 2.70 -7.22
C TYR A 44 10.62 2.40 -8.49
N ILE A 45 11.42 3.35 -8.96
CA ILE A 45 12.05 3.34 -10.27
C ILE A 45 13.55 3.42 -10.09
N TYR A 46 14.29 2.47 -10.66
CA TYR A 46 15.73 2.61 -10.88
C TYR A 46 15.98 3.13 -12.27
N HIS A 47 16.95 4.04 -12.38
CA HIS A 47 17.39 4.58 -13.66
C HIS A 47 18.89 4.91 -13.59
N GLN A 48 19.52 5.03 -14.76
CA GLN A 48 20.90 5.50 -14.85
C GLN A 48 20.96 7.03 -14.65
N ASP A 49 22.12 7.55 -14.25
CA ASP A 49 22.28 8.99 -13.99
C ASP A 49 21.93 9.86 -15.20
N ASN A 50 22.15 9.36 -16.43
CA ASN A 50 21.82 10.07 -17.65
C ASN A 50 20.34 9.96 -18.08
N GLU A 51 19.53 9.20 -17.36
CA GLU A 51 18.11 8.96 -17.66
C GLU A 51 17.17 9.80 -16.76
N VAL A 52 17.72 10.55 -15.82
CA VAL A 52 16.92 11.28 -14.82
C VAL A 52 15.92 12.25 -15.45
N ASP A 53 16.29 12.94 -16.54
CA ASP A 53 15.39 13.87 -17.23
C ASP A 53 14.24 13.13 -17.92
N GLU A 54 14.50 11.94 -18.47
CA GLU A 54 13.44 11.12 -19.06
C GLU A 54 12.45 10.66 -18.00
N VAL A 55 12.92 10.16 -16.86
CA VAL A 55 12.08 9.73 -15.74
C VAL A 55 11.29 10.91 -15.17
N ALA A 56 11.93 12.07 -15.01
CA ALA A 56 11.28 13.29 -14.56
C ALA A 56 10.14 13.73 -15.50
N ASN A 57 10.39 13.71 -16.82
CA ASN A 57 9.36 14.03 -17.81
C ASN A 57 8.18 13.05 -17.73
N LYS A 58 8.43 11.75 -17.59
CA LYS A 58 7.37 10.74 -17.42
C LYS A 58 6.55 11.01 -16.15
N ILE A 59 7.19 11.37 -15.04
CA ILE A 59 6.50 11.72 -13.78
C ILE A 59 5.66 12.98 -13.96
N ILE A 60 6.18 14.02 -14.64
CA ILE A 60 5.42 15.25 -14.92
C ILE A 60 4.22 14.95 -15.82
N ASP A 61 4.35 14.11 -16.84
CA ASP A 61 3.23 13.66 -17.67
C ASP A 61 2.13 13.01 -16.83
N LEU A 62 2.51 12.07 -15.95
CA LEU A 62 1.56 11.38 -15.09
C LEU A 62 0.93 12.30 -14.04
N TYR A 63 1.69 13.27 -13.53
CA TYR A 63 1.16 14.30 -12.66
C TYR A 63 0.08 15.15 -13.38
N GLU A 64 0.34 15.57 -14.62
CA GLU A 64 -0.61 16.33 -15.43
C GLU A 64 -1.85 15.48 -15.77
N GLU A 65 -1.67 14.21 -16.13
CA GLU A 65 -2.76 13.27 -16.38
C GLU A 65 -3.61 13.03 -15.12
N PHE A 66 -2.96 12.80 -13.97
CA PHE A 66 -3.65 12.61 -12.70
C PHE A 66 -4.48 13.83 -12.31
N GLU A 67 -3.90 15.03 -12.42
CA GLU A 67 -4.61 16.29 -12.09
C GLU A 67 -5.78 16.59 -13.02
N ASN A 68 -5.63 16.33 -14.32
CA ASN A 68 -6.63 16.75 -15.30
C ASN A 68 -7.72 15.71 -15.55
N GLU A 69 -7.42 14.42 -15.33
CA GLU A 69 -8.30 13.34 -15.75
C GLU A 69 -8.80 12.48 -14.59
N ILE A 70 -8.04 12.33 -13.50
CA ILE A 70 -8.34 11.38 -12.44
C ILE A 70 -9.02 12.04 -11.26
N ILE A 71 -8.40 13.06 -10.66
CA ILE A 71 -8.91 13.69 -9.45
C ILE A 71 -10.27 14.36 -9.68
N ASP A 72 -11.13 14.29 -8.67
CA ASP A 72 -12.47 14.90 -8.70
C ASP A 72 -12.52 16.35 -8.19
N LYS A 73 -11.43 16.79 -7.56
CA LYS A 73 -11.27 18.14 -6.99
C LYS A 73 -9.89 18.69 -7.33
N PRO A 74 -9.76 19.97 -7.67
CA PRO A 74 -8.46 20.56 -7.99
C PRO A 74 -7.56 20.56 -6.75
N PHE A 75 -6.26 20.41 -6.98
CA PHE A 75 -5.28 20.60 -5.91
C PHE A 75 -5.38 22.02 -5.33
N LYS A 76 -5.33 22.11 -4.01
CA LYS A 76 -5.29 23.38 -3.29
C LYS A 76 -3.87 23.89 -3.11
N LEU A 77 -2.94 22.96 -2.86
CA LEU A 77 -1.54 23.28 -2.58
C LEU A 77 -0.61 22.48 -3.50
N ARG A 78 0.53 23.11 -3.83
CA ARG A 78 1.66 22.49 -4.52
C ARG A 78 2.93 22.76 -3.75
N TYR A 79 3.76 21.73 -3.64
CA TYR A 79 5.07 21.85 -3.01
C TYR A 79 6.06 22.46 -4.00
N ARG A 80 6.88 23.33 -3.46
CA ARG A 80 8.06 23.83 -4.13
C ARG A 80 9.31 23.32 -3.41
N ASP A 81 10.30 22.94 -4.16
CA ASP A 81 11.60 22.43 -3.67
C ASP A 81 12.32 23.33 -2.64
N THR A 82 11.83 24.53 -2.42
CA THR A 82 12.30 25.47 -1.38
C THR A 82 11.73 25.18 0.02
N GLY A 83 11.01 24.08 0.21
CA GLY A 83 10.39 23.72 1.49
C GLY A 83 9.06 24.42 1.79
N VAL A 84 8.45 25.09 0.82
CA VAL A 84 7.23 25.88 1.04
C VAL A 84 6.08 25.40 0.16
N TRP A 85 4.98 25.04 0.83
CA TRP A 85 3.70 24.80 0.15
C TRP A 85 3.09 26.12 -0.36
N LYS A 86 2.66 26.13 -1.59
CA LYS A 86 2.06 27.28 -2.25
C LYS A 86 0.65 27.00 -2.71
N ASN A 87 -0.20 28.00 -2.67
CA ASN A 87 -1.56 27.93 -3.21
C ASN A 87 -1.52 27.60 -4.70
N ALA A 88 -2.16 26.50 -5.10
CA ALA A 88 -2.13 25.97 -6.46
C ALA A 88 -2.76 26.91 -7.50
N ASN A 89 -3.73 27.75 -7.11
CA ASN A 89 -4.35 28.73 -7.99
C ASN A 89 -3.43 29.92 -8.30
N LYS A 90 -2.48 30.20 -7.36
CA LYS A 90 -1.55 31.33 -7.50
C LYS A 90 -0.22 30.93 -8.09
N TRP A 91 0.12 29.65 -8.03
CA TRP A 91 1.38 29.12 -8.52
C TRP A 91 1.17 27.76 -9.20
N ARG A 92 1.28 27.79 -10.52
CA ARG A 92 1.23 26.61 -11.39
C ARG A 92 2.45 26.65 -12.31
N PRO A 93 3.55 26.03 -11.95
CA PRO A 93 4.75 26.05 -12.77
C PRO A 93 4.50 25.33 -14.10
N SER A 94 5.09 25.84 -15.17
CA SER A 94 5.16 25.09 -16.41
C SER A 94 6.15 23.94 -16.29
N ARG A 95 6.04 22.95 -17.16
CA ARG A 95 7.00 21.83 -17.26
C ARG A 95 8.45 22.33 -17.29
N GLN A 96 8.74 23.34 -18.12
CA GLN A 96 10.10 23.88 -18.23
C GLN A 96 10.60 24.46 -16.91
N VAL A 97 9.75 25.16 -16.18
CA VAL A 97 10.11 25.70 -14.86
C VAL A 97 10.41 24.56 -13.88
N MET A 98 9.61 23.49 -13.90
CA MET A 98 9.85 22.30 -13.05
C MET A 98 11.18 21.62 -13.38
N LEU A 99 11.51 21.44 -14.65
CA LEU A 99 12.79 20.86 -15.08
C LEU A 99 13.99 21.76 -14.75
N ASP A 100 13.87 23.07 -14.92
CA ASP A 100 14.91 24.02 -14.55
C ASP A 100 15.16 24.02 -13.02
N GLU A 101 14.11 24.02 -12.23
CA GLU A 101 14.21 23.89 -10.74
C GLU A 101 14.86 22.55 -10.36
N MET A 102 14.49 21.46 -11.03
CA MET A 102 15.07 20.14 -10.81
C MET A 102 16.59 20.14 -11.07
N HIS A 103 17.01 20.69 -12.21
CA HIS A 103 18.45 20.78 -12.54
C HIS A 103 19.24 21.64 -11.54
N GLU A 104 18.64 22.72 -11.02
CA GLU A 104 19.28 23.52 -9.98
C GLU A 104 19.35 22.77 -8.62
N SER A 105 18.33 21.99 -8.30
CA SER A 105 18.29 21.19 -7.07
C SER A 105 19.32 20.05 -7.13
N TYR A 106 19.48 19.38 -8.25
CA TYR A 106 20.46 18.31 -8.43
C TYR A 106 21.90 18.77 -8.20
N LYS A 107 22.24 19.98 -8.64
CA LYS A 107 23.58 20.56 -8.40
C LYS A 107 23.94 20.68 -6.92
N LYS A 108 22.94 20.73 -6.02
CA LYS A 108 23.13 20.94 -4.59
C LYS A 108 22.83 19.74 -3.74
N TYR A 109 21.72 19.03 -4.07
CA TYR A 109 21.09 18.07 -3.16
C TYR A 109 20.93 16.67 -3.79
N PHE A 110 21.18 16.52 -5.09
CA PHE A 110 20.98 15.27 -5.85
C PHE A 110 19.55 14.73 -5.77
N VAL A 111 18.59 15.58 -5.44
CA VAL A 111 17.17 15.21 -5.30
C VAL A 111 16.28 16.40 -5.63
N TYR A 112 15.11 16.10 -6.17
CA TYR A 112 14.04 17.05 -6.42
C TYR A 112 12.70 16.51 -5.97
N PHE A 113 11.89 17.35 -5.34
CA PHE A 113 10.59 16.98 -4.80
C PHE A 113 9.47 17.64 -5.58
N ILE A 114 8.48 16.84 -5.99
CA ILE A 114 7.20 17.31 -6.54
C ILE A 114 6.11 16.89 -5.57
N GLY A 115 5.22 17.81 -5.21
CA GLY A 115 4.08 17.52 -4.36
C GLY A 115 2.85 18.35 -4.73
N ALA A 116 1.69 17.74 -4.58
CA ALA A 116 0.41 18.41 -4.71
C ALA A 116 -0.63 17.73 -3.81
N THR A 117 -1.54 18.52 -3.24
CA THR A 117 -2.57 18.01 -2.33
C THR A 117 -3.86 18.81 -2.42
N THR A 118 -4.98 18.16 -2.15
CA THR A 118 -6.29 18.80 -1.94
C THR A 118 -6.49 19.25 -0.50
N GLY A 119 -5.54 18.97 0.41
CA GLY A 119 -5.55 19.44 1.80
C GLY A 119 -5.42 20.96 1.92
N ASP A 120 -5.83 21.47 3.07
CA ASP A 120 -5.76 22.91 3.38
C ASP A 120 -4.36 23.32 3.89
N SER A 121 -3.59 22.36 4.37
CA SER A 121 -2.17 22.51 4.70
C SER A 121 -1.34 21.35 4.14
N GLY A 122 -0.02 21.52 4.09
CA GLY A 122 0.89 20.45 3.65
C GLY A 122 0.99 19.28 4.62
N GLY A 123 0.63 19.47 5.88
CA GLY A 123 0.59 18.43 6.91
C GLY A 123 -0.76 17.73 7.06
N GLN A 124 -1.78 18.18 6.34
CA GLN A 124 -3.11 17.58 6.44
C GLN A 124 -3.20 16.31 5.61
N SER A 125 -3.70 15.23 6.22
CA SER A 125 -4.04 14.02 5.50
C SER A 125 -5.10 14.30 4.44
N ALA A 126 -4.74 14.12 3.19
CA ALA A 126 -5.61 14.42 2.05
C ALA A 126 -5.93 13.15 1.27
N ARG A 127 -7.19 13.05 0.82
CA ARG A 127 -7.67 11.91 0.01
C ARG A 127 -7.16 11.94 -1.41
N TRP A 128 -6.65 13.09 -1.85
CA TRP A 128 -6.02 13.25 -3.15
C TRP A 128 -4.69 13.97 -2.96
N ALA A 129 -3.62 13.24 -3.16
CA ALA A 129 -2.28 13.76 -3.07
C ALA A 129 -1.35 13.06 -4.06
N LEU A 130 -0.32 13.74 -4.48
CA LEU A 130 0.76 13.20 -5.28
C LEU A 130 2.08 13.67 -4.71
N GLN A 131 3.02 12.75 -4.58
CA GLN A 131 4.40 13.02 -4.17
C GLN A 131 5.36 12.30 -5.11
N ALA A 132 6.36 13.01 -5.59
CA ALA A 132 7.49 12.40 -6.28
C ALA A 132 8.80 12.83 -5.66
N ILE A 133 9.70 11.87 -5.48
CA ILE A 133 11.08 12.09 -5.04
C ILE A 133 11.97 11.63 -6.19
N ILE A 134 12.46 12.59 -6.97
CA ILE A 134 13.30 12.33 -8.15
C ILE A 134 14.76 12.48 -7.74
N ARG A 135 15.56 11.44 -7.95
CA ARG A 135 16.97 11.39 -7.56
C ARG A 135 17.86 11.20 -8.78
N ASP A 136 18.97 11.94 -8.85
CA ASP A 136 19.90 11.83 -9.97
C ASP A 136 21.01 10.79 -9.75
N ASN A 137 21.00 10.15 -8.60
CA ASN A 137 21.99 9.17 -8.23
C ASN A 137 21.54 7.76 -8.58
N GLY A 138 22.19 7.11 -9.55
CA GLY A 138 21.85 5.75 -10.03
C GLY A 138 21.96 4.63 -9.00
N LEU A 139 22.48 4.91 -7.80
CA LEU A 139 22.44 3.97 -6.66
C LEU A 139 21.14 4.08 -5.85
N ARG A 140 20.26 5.04 -6.16
CA ARG A 140 19.03 5.29 -5.44
C ARG A 140 17.84 5.24 -6.39
N TYR A 141 16.70 4.88 -5.85
CA TYR A 141 15.44 4.88 -6.58
C TYR A 141 14.80 6.27 -6.59
N THR A 142 14.11 6.57 -7.67
CA THR A 142 13.09 7.61 -7.76
C THR A 142 11.76 7.00 -7.36
N SER A 143 10.90 7.75 -6.68
CA SER A 143 9.55 7.29 -6.31
C SER A 143 8.47 8.25 -6.76
N LEU A 144 7.32 7.69 -7.14
CA LEU A 144 6.06 8.40 -7.34
C LEU A 144 5.01 7.73 -6.46
N LYS A 145 4.43 8.48 -5.53
CA LYS A 145 3.35 8.04 -4.64
C LYS A 145 2.09 8.87 -4.89
N ILE A 146 0.97 8.20 -4.96
CA ILE A 146 -0.35 8.82 -5.19
C ILE A 146 -1.31 8.28 -4.15
N SER A 147 -1.95 9.18 -3.40
CA SER A 147 -3.09 8.86 -2.53
C SER A 147 -4.39 9.27 -3.22
N PHE A 148 -5.44 8.47 -3.07
CA PHE A 148 -6.71 8.69 -3.76
C PHE A 148 -7.92 8.44 -2.86
N GLY A 149 -9.12 8.91 -3.29
CA GLY A 149 -10.33 8.78 -2.49
C GLY A 149 -10.95 7.39 -2.60
N ASP A 150 -11.23 6.73 -1.47
CA ASP A 150 -11.81 5.39 -1.42
C ASP A 150 -13.18 5.33 -2.10
N LYS A 151 -14.10 6.22 -1.73
CA LYS A 151 -15.43 6.28 -2.34
C LYS A 151 -15.36 6.45 -3.87
N TRP A 152 -14.52 7.40 -4.32
CA TRP A 152 -14.35 7.61 -5.75
C TRP A 152 -13.78 6.37 -6.45
N PHE A 153 -12.81 5.70 -5.83
CA PHE A 153 -12.23 4.48 -6.36
C PHE A 153 -13.28 3.38 -6.56
N ARG A 154 -14.13 3.13 -5.55
CA ARG A 154 -15.19 2.12 -5.63
C ARG A 154 -16.16 2.37 -6.78
N GLU A 155 -16.45 3.64 -7.06
CA GLU A 155 -17.33 4.06 -8.16
C GLU A 155 -16.60 4.09 -9.52
N ASN A 156 -15.27 4.16 -9.56
CA ASN A 156 -14.46 4.41 -10.75
C ASN A 156 -13.34 3.39 -10.99
N LYS A 157 -13.46 2.16 -10.48
CA LYS A 157 -12.43 1.11 -10.55
C LYS A 157 -11.79 0.96 -11.93
N LYS A 158 -12.60 0.89 -13.00
CA LYS A 158 -12.07 0.73 -14.37
C LYS A 158 -11.17 1.89 -14.80
N LYS A 159 -11.55 3.11 -14.45
CA LYS A 159 -10.76 4.31 -14.77
C LYS A 159 -9.45 4.30 -13.99
N TRP A 160 -9.50 3.95 -12.71
CA TRP A 160 -8.33 3.82 -11.86
C TRP A 160 -7.36 2.75 -12.37
N TYR A 161 -7.86 1.55 -12.67
CA TYR A 161 -6.99 0.47 -13.16
C TYR A 161 -6.32 0.82 -14.49
N ALA A 162 -7.02 1.47 -15.41
CA ALA A 162 -6.42 1.92 -16.66
C ALA A 162 -5.32 2.96 -16.44
N PHE A 163 -5.52 3.90 -15.51
CA PHE A 163 -4.49 4.88 -15.13
C PHE A 163 -3.27 4.19 -14.50
N VAL A 164 -3.49 3.25 -13.55
CA VAL A 164 -2.40 2.49 -12.92
C VAL A 164 -1.61 1.69 -13.95
N GLU A 165 -2.27 1.03 -14.87
CA GLU A 165 -1.62 0.28 -15.95
C GLU A 165 -0.76 1.21 -16.84
N ASN A 166 -1.27 2.39 -17.19
CA ASN A 166 -0.49 3.40 -17.91
C ASN A 166 0.75 3.86 -17.11
N CYS A 167 0.59 4.08 -15.80
CA CYS A 167 1.73 4.41 -14.92
C CYS A 167 2.78 3.29 -14.93
N LEU A 168 2.37 2.04 -14.77
CA LEU A 168 3.27 0.88 -14.75
C LEU A 168 4.05 0.75 -16.06
N ILE A 169 3.38 0.90 -17.20
CA ILE A 169 4.02 0.82 -18.52
C ILE A 169 4.97 2.00 -18.74
N LYS A 170 4.56 3.23 -18.43
CA LYS A 170 5.39 4.43 -18.63
C LYS A 170 6.62 4.45 -17.74
N LEU A 171 6.46 4.13 -16.46
CA LEU A 171 7.53 4.23 -15.47
C LEU A 171 8.45 3.01 -15.46
N ASN A 172 7.94 1.84 -15.88
CA ASN A 172 8.64 0.54 -15.78
C ASN A 172 9.33 0.35 -14.41
N PRO A 173 8.59 0.40 -13.30
CA PRO A 173 9.19 0.42 -11.97
C PRO A 173 9.80 -0.94 -11.61
N ILE A 174 10.82 -0.92 -10.75
CA ILE A 174 11.40 -2.15 -10.19
C ILE A 174 10.48 -2.79 -9.15
N GLN A 175 9.73 -1.95 -8.41
CA GLN A 175 8.70 -2.36 -7.47
C GLN A 175 7.54 -1.36 -7.53
N ALA A 176 6.32 -1.84 -7.27
CA ALA A 176 5.17 -0.99 -7.03
C ALA A 176 4.22 -1.69 -6.06
N TYR A 177 3.54 -0.90 -5.22
CA TYR A 177 2.62 -1.38 -4.20
C TYR A 177 1.39 -0.49 -4.12
N SER A 178 0.25 -1.09 -3.81
CA SER A 178 -0.98 -0.38 -3.53
C SER A 178 -1.75 -1.09 -2.42
N GLY A 179 -2.39 -0.31 -1.57
CA GLY A 179 -3.15 -0.79 -0.43
C GLY A 179 -3.80 0.39 0.30
N TYR A 180 -4.12 0.20 1.58
CA TYR A 180 -4.45 1.27 2.50
C TYR A 180 -3.23 1.66 3.32
N GLU A 181 -3.10 2.94 3.63
CA GLU A 181 -2.12 3.49 4.54
C GLU A 181 -2.73 4.58 5.42
N ILE A 182 -2.03 4.99 6.47
CA ILE A 182 -2.31 6.27 7.09
C ILE A 182 -1.82 7.35 6.15
N GLY A 183 -2.73 8.20 5.68
CA GLY A 183 -2.39 9.32 4.81
C GLY A 183 -1.36 10.20 5.47
N SER A 184 -0.15 10.23 4.93
CA SER A 184 0.95 10.95 5.55
C SER A 184 0.75 12.46 5.42
N PRO A 185 1.14 13.23 6.45
CA PRO A 185 1.45 14.64 6.27
C PRO A 185 2.44 14.76 5.13
N GLN A 186 2.20 15.69 4.22
CA GLN A 186 3.00 15.84 3.00
C GLN A 186 4.39 16.45 3.33
N SER A 187 5.09 15.81 4.26
CA SER A 187 6.47 16.12 4.57
C SER A 187 7.38 15.13 3.86
N PHE A 188 8.13 15.60 2.88
CA PHE A 188 9.05 14.75 2.13
C PHE A 188 10.26 14.30 2.96
N ASN A 189 10.53 14.95 4.08
CA ASN A 189 11.78 14.77 4.81
C ASN A 189 11.63 14.29 6.25
N CYS A 190 10.46 14.47 6.85
CA CYS A 190 10.20 14.05 8.22
C CYS A 190 8.77 13.56 8.34
N VAL A 191 8.63 12.37 8.79
CA VAL A 191 7.38 11.88 9.38
C VAL A 191 7.42 12.31 10.84
N SER A 192 6.31 12.85 11.37
CA SER A 192 6.28 13.23 12.78
C SER A 192 6.24 11.98 13.67
N PRO A 193 6.71 12.10 14.93
CA PRO A 193 6.57 11.02 15.90
C PRO A 193 5.14 10.54 16.07
N GLU A 194 4.19 11.46 16.08
CA GLU A 194 2.76 11.16 16.21
C GLU A 194 2.24 10.34 15.03
N PHE A 195 2.73 10.63 13.82
CA PHE A 195 2.38 9.86 12.64
C PHE A 195 2.85 8.41 12.75
N GLU A 196 4.11 8.17 13.13
CA GLU A 196 4.66 6.82 13.32
C GLU A 196 3.93 6.07 14.44
N THR A 197 3.51 6.77 15.50
CA THR A 197 2.69 6.21 16.59
C THR A 197 1.32 5.76 16.08
N VAL A 198 0.63 6.58 15.32
CA VAL A 198 -0.67 6.24 14.75
C VAL A 198 -0.55 5.04 13.79
N GLU A 199 0.45 5.02 12.91
CA GLU A 199 0.71 3.87 12.04
C GLU A 199 0.94 2.59 12.83
N ARG A 200 1.78 2.66 13.87
CA ARG A 200 2.09 1.49 14.69
C ARG A 200 0.84 0.96 15.43
N ILE A 201 0.04 1.85 15.99
CA ILE A 201 -1.21 1.47 16.68
C ILE A 201 -2.17 0.81 15.69
N PHE A 202 -2.42 1.43 14.54
CA PHE A 202 -3.39 0.91 13.57
C PHE A 202 -2.94 -0.41 12.95
N SER A 203 -1.64 -0.64 12.83
CA SER A 203 -1.10 -1.92 12.36
C SER A 203 -1.41 -3.09 13.29
N ASP A 204 -1.78 -2.83 14.55
CA ASP A 204 -2.25 -3.85 15.50
C ASP A 204 -3.74 -4.21 15.32
N TYR A 205 -4.47 -3.50 14.48
CA TYR A 205 -5.90 -3.71 14.27
C TYR A 205 -6.25 -4.11 12.83
N PHE A 206 -5.35 -3.85 11.87
CA PHE A 206 -5.65 -4.06 10.46
C PHE A 206 -4.49 -4.75 9.73
N TYR A 207 -4.72 -5.98 9.26
CA TYR A 207 -3.72 -6.69 8.43
C TYR A 207 -3.48 -6.03 7.06
N GLY A 208 -4.50 -5.35 6.50
CA GLY A 208 -4.45 -4.68 5.21
C GLY A 208 -3.89 -3.26 5.26
N LEU A 209 -3.55 -2.76 6.46
CA LEU A 209 -2.84 -1.49 6.56
C LEU A 209 -1.38 -1.68 6.16
N ASP A 210 -0.92 -0.82 5.29
CA ASP A 210 0.45 -0.83 4.81
C ASP A 210 1.25 0.34 5.42
N ILE A 211 2.57 0.17 5.45
CA ILE A 211 3.51 1.19 5.90
C ILE A 211 4.45 1.47 4.74
N ASP A 212 4.26 2.60 4.11
CA ASP A 212 4.97 2.97 2.89
C ASP A 212 5.57 4.37 2.98
N HIS A 213 6.85 4.41 3.37
CA HIS A 213 7.64 5.63 3.46
C HIS A 213 8.68 5.67 2.33
N PRO A 214 8.38 6.29 1.17
CA PRO A 214 9.30 6.28 0.03
C PRO A 214 10.70 6.79 0.32
N SER A 215 10.87 7.69 1.28
CA SER A 215 12.19 8.17 1.71
C SER A 215 13.00 7.11 2.47
N ASN A 216 12.35 6.15 3.12
CA ASN A 216 12.97 5.14 3.98
C ASN A 216 13.18 3.79 3.34
N MET A 217 12.60 3.55 2.19
CA MET A 217 12.66 2.25 1.51
C MET A 217 14.08 1.80 1.09
N SER A 218 15.10 2.59 1.41
CA SER A 218 16.51 2.26 1.22
C SER A 218 17.26 1.95 2.52
N PHE A 219 16.59 1.94 3.67
CA PHE A 219 17.23 1.65 4.94
C PHE A 219 17.00 0.21 5.38
N SER A 220 18.06 -0.41 5.89
CA SER A 220 18.04 -1.75 6.47
C SER A 220 18.48 -1.68 7.93
N HIS A 221 17.91 -2.50 8.79
CA HIS A 221 18.33 -2.63 10.19
C HIS A 221 19.67 -3.35 10.35
N ASP A 222 20.09 -4.15 9.38
CA ASP A 222 21.38 -4.86 9.41
C ASP A 222 22.58 -3.93 9.23
N ASP A 223 22.36 -2.66 8.91
CA ASP A 223 23.40 -1.65 8.88
C ASP A 223 23.60 -1.05 10.28
N PRO A 224 24.69 -1.39 10.98
CA PRO A 224 24.93 -0.90 12.34
C PRO A 224 25.15 0.62 12.42
N SER A 225 25.39 1.31 11.30
CA SER A 225 25.49 2.77 11.27
C SER A 225 24.14 3.45 11.12
N GLY A 226 23.10 2.73 10.61
CA GLY A 226 21.80 3.28 10.26
C GLY A 226 21.84 4.35 9.17
N LEU A 227 23.03 4.64 8.63
CA LEU A 227 23.30 5.73 7.69
C LEU A 227 23.67 5.24 6.30
N ILE A 228 24.04 3.97 6.15
CA ILE A 228 24.41 3.42 4.85
C ILE A 228 23.14 3.03 4.11
N TYR A 229 22.89 3.73 3.03
CA TYR A 229 21.86 3.40 2.08
C TYR A 229 22.22 2.10 1.37
N THR A 230 21.73 0.99 1.92
CA THR A 230 21.68 -0.22 1.10
C THR A 230 20.58 -0.02 0.07
N PRO A 231 20.72 -0.48 -1.16
CA PRO A 231 19.61 -0.52 -2.09
C PRO A 231 18.63 -1.61 -1.65
N SER A 232 17.92 -1.37 -0.52
CA SER A 232 17.02 -2.36 0.09
C SER A 232 15.91 -2.79 -0.88
N LEU A 233 15.53 -1.93 -1.82
CA LEU A 233 14.66 -2.32 -2.91
C LEU A 233 15.26 -3.43 -3.79
N ALA A 234 16.58 -3.47 -3.95
CA ALA A 234 17.26 -4.56 -4.65
C ALA A 234 17.59 -5.74 -3.73
N ALA A 235 17.55 -5.56 -2.42
CA ALA A 235 17.75 -6.63 -1.44
C ALA A 235 16.52 -7.53 -1.28
N GLY A 236 15.33 -6.99 -1.50
CA GLY A 236 14.09 -7.74 -1.40
C GLY A 236 12.85 -6.89 -1.69
N ILE A 237 11.71 -7.54 -1.83
CA ILE A 237 10.42 -6.87 -1.96
C ILE A 237 9.72 -6.82 -0.60
N ARG A 238 8.82 -5.88 -0.46
CA ARG A 238 8.00 -5.71 0.74
C ARG A 238 6.82 -6.67 0.72
N THR A 239 6.31 -7.05 1.88
CA THR A 239 5.08 -7.83 1.98
C THR A 239 3.89 -7.02 1.45
N PRO A 240 3.14 -7.53 0.46
CA PRO A 240 2.01 -6.82 -0.13
C PRO A 240 0.79 -6.81 0.79
N THR A 241 -0.04 -5.78 0.64
CA THR A 241 -1.31 -5.65 1.36
C THR A 241 -2.53 -5.73 0.44
N TRP A 242 -2.38 -5.41 -0.84
CA TRP A 242 -3.45 -5.52 -1.84
C TRP A 242 -2.89 -5.77 -3.23
N CYS A 243 -2.13 -4.82 -3.79
CA CYS A 243 -1.50 -5.01 -5.10
C CYS A 243 0.01 -4.88 -5.02
N PHE A 244 0.71 -5.63 -5.86
CA PHE A 244 2.16 -5.53 -5.98
C PHE A 244 2.66 -5.91 -7.37
N LEU A 245 3.85 -5.43 -7.71
CA LEU A 245 4.52 -5.70 -8.98
C LEU A 245 5.67 -6.70 -8.79
N LEU A 246 5.67 -7.73 -9.61
CA LEU A 246 6.86 -8.53 -9.90
C LEU A 246 7.44 -8.06 -11.23
N SER A 247 8.50 -7.24 -11.17
CA SER A 247 9.23 -6.84 -12.37
C SER A 247 10.07 -8.00 -12.93
N PRO A 248 10.64 -7.90 -14.16
CA PRO A 248 11.47 -8.95 -14.72
C PRO A 248 12.63 -9.36 -13.80
N TYR A 249 13.22 -8.40 -13.08
CA TYR A 249 14.27 -8.64 -12.08
C TYR A 249 13.78 -9.56 -10.94
N TRP A 250 12.61 -9.31 -10.41
CA TRP A 250 12.07 -10.11 -9.31
C TRP A 250 11.55 -11.46 -9.76
N ILE A 251 11.00 -11.57 -10.97
CA ILE A 251 10.62 -12.86 -11.56
C ILE A 251 11.86 -13.75 -11.74
N GLU A 252 12.97 -13.18 -12.25
CA GLU A 252 14.23 -13.90 -12.37
C GLU A 252 14.79 -14.33 -11.02
N LYS A 253 14.78 -13.45 -10.02
CA LYS A 253 15.19 -13.77 -8.63
C LYS A 253 14.35 -14.86 -7.99
N LEU A 254 13.05 -14.87 -8.25
CA LEU A 254 12.12 -15.87 -7.76
C LEU A 254 12.37 -17.24 -8.44
N GLY A 255 12.91 -17.25 -9.64
CA GLY A 255 13.23 -18.45 -10.39
C GLY A 255 12.02 -19.26 -10.84
N LEU A 256 10.84 -18.62 -10.96
CA LEU A 256 9.58 -19.25 -11.37
C LEU A 256 9.13 -18.74 -12.72
N SER A 257 8.52 -19.62 -13.53
CA SER A 257 7.82 -19.21 -14.75
C SER A 257 6.50 -18.50 -14.41
N GLU A 258 5.94 -17.76 -15.39
CA GLU A 258 4.61 -17.16 -15.24
C GLU A 258 3.55 -18.20 -14.86
N GLU A 259 3.57 -19.37 -15.49
CA GLU A 259 2.63 -20.46 -15.21
C GLU A 259 2.74 -20.96 -13.78
N GLN A 260 3.98 -21.09 -13.26
CA GLN A 260 4.23 -21.49 -11.88
C GLN A 260 3.76 -20.43 -10.88
N ILE A 261 3.95 -19.13 -11.20
CA ILE A 261 3.44 -18.04 -10.39
C ILE A 261 1.90 -18.07 -10.35
N ARG A 262 1.26 -18.19 -11.53
CA ARG A 262 -0.21 -18.31 -11.63
C ARG A 262 -0.76 -19.55 -10.90
N LEU A 263 -0.03 -20.66 -10.94
CA LEU A 263 -0.42 -21.86 -10.21
C LEU A 263 -0.35 -21.67 -8.69
N LYS A 264 0.68 -20.98 -8.20
CA LYS A 264 0.82 -20.65 -6.77
C LYS A 264 -0.22 -19.64 -6.26
N LEU A 265 -0.70 -18.77 -7.15
CA LEU A 265 -1.73 -17.77 -6.88
C LEU A 265 -3.07 -18.17 -7.53
N ASN A 266 -3.38 -19.48 -7.55
CA ASN A 266 -4.59 -19.99 -8.18
C ASN A 266 -5.82 -19.77 -7.26
N ASP A 267 -6.32 -18.54 -7.25
CA ASP A 267 -7.58 -18.16 -6.61
C ASP A 267 -8.36 -17.23 -7.55
N LEU A 268 -9.69 -17.40 -7.62
CA LEU A 268 -10.54 -16.60 -8.53
C LEU A 268 -10.57 -15.12 -8.18
N ARG A 269 -10.27 -14.78 -6.94
CA ARG A 269 -10.19 -13.38 -6.46
C ARG A 269 -8.89 -12.69 -6.87
N ILE A 270 -7.86 -13.46 -7.29
CA ILE A 270 -6.57 -12.91 -7.68
C ILE A 270 -6.56 -12.60 -9.16
N GLU A 271 -6.22 -11.37 -9.50
CA GLU A 271 -6.01 -10.95 -10.88
C GLU A 271 -4.53 -10.71 -11.14
N ILE A 272 -4.01 -11.30 -12.23
CA ILE A 272 -2.63 -11.16 -12.66
C ILE A 272 -2.59 -10.58 -14.07
N THR A 273 -2.20 -9.31 -14.18
CA THR A 273 -2.02 -8.61 -15.46
C THR A 273 -0.57 -8.70 -15.89
N LYS A 274 -0.35 -9.22 -17.10
CA LYS A 274 0.98 -9.26 -17.72
C LYS A 274 1.24 -7.97 -18.48
N LEU A 275 2.32 -7.28 -18.14
CA LEU A 275 2.74 -6.02 -18.75
C LEU A 275 4.04 -6.22 -19.52
N PRO A 276 4.11 -5.83 -20.80
CA PRO A 276 5.34 -5.94 -21.57
C PRO A 276 6.40 -4.98 -21.02
N ASP A 277 7.67 -5.41 -21.03
CA ASP A 277 8.78 -4.49 -20.75
C ASP A 277 9.01 -3.57 -21.96
N PRO A 278 8.99 -2.24 -21.80
CA PRO A 278 9.19 -1.31 -22.92
C PRO A 278 10.56 -1.41 -23.59
N ALA A 279 11.57 -1.87 -22.85
CA ALA A 279 12.94 -1.97 -23.35
C ALA A 279 13.27 -3.34 -23.96
N ASP A 280 12.56 -4.40 -23.58
CA ASP A 280 12.82 -5.77 -24.00
C ASP A 280 11.52 -6.55 -24.21
N PRO A 281 11.08 -6.77 -25.46
CA PRO A 281 9.82 -7.46 -25.75
C PRO A 281 9.73 -8.91 -25.24
N GLU A 282 10.85 -9.54 -24.89
CA GLU A 282 10.87 -10.89 -24.34
C GLU A 282 10.67 -10.89 -22.82
N LYS A 283 10.79 -9.74 -22.18
CA LYS A 283 10.57 -9.54 -20.76
C LYS A 283 9.19 -8.98 -20.45
N TYR A 284 8.74 -9.22 -19.25
CA TYR A 284 7.44 -8.74 -18.77
C TYR A 284 7.45 -8.56 -17.25
N SER A 285 6.59 -7.71 -16.79
CA SER A 285 6.22 -7.60 -15.38
C SER A 285 4.87 -8.25 -15.14
N LEU A 286 4.61 -8.66 -13.91
CA LEU A 286 3.30 -9.14 -13.47
C LEU A 286 2.77 -8.17 -12.40
N TRP A 287 1.67 -7.49 -12.71
CA TRP A 287 0.89 -6.73 -11.74
C TRP A 287 -0.15 -7.64 -11.12
N ILE A 288 -0.06 -7.84 -9.82
CA ILE A 288 -0.86 -8.82 -9.08
C ILE A 288 -1.77 -8.07 -8.12
N ARG A 289 -3.07 -8.33 -8.20
CA ARG A 289 -4.10 -7.80 -7.33
C ARG A 289 -4.74 -8.91 -6.52
N LEU A 290 -4.77 -8.76 -5.21
CA LEU A 290 -5.22 -9.75 -4.23
C LEU A 290 -6.67 -9.45 -3.80
N GLY A 291 -7.63 -9.72 -4.68
CA GLY A 291 -9.03 -9.46 -4.42
C GLY A 291 -9.38 -7.97 -4.38
N GLU A 292 -10.36 -7.63 -3.57
CA GLU A 292 -10.78 -6.26 -3.34
C GLU A 292 -9.91 -5.56 -2.28
N LEU A 293 -9.81 -4.24 -2.40
CA LEU A 293 -9.12 -3.41 -1.43
C LEU A 293 -9.84 -3.47 -0.08
N SER A 294 -9.17 -3.95 0.96
CA SER A 294 -9.72 -4.12 2.31
C SER A 294 -8.69 -3.84 3.40
N LEU A 295 -9.14 -3.35 4.54
CA LEU A 295 -8.30 -3.18 5.74
C LEU A 295 -8.03 -4.51 6.46
N TYR A 296 -8.89 -5.50 6.30
CA TYR A 296 -8.81 -6.79 6.98
C TYR A 296 -8.63 -6.63 8.50
N PRO A 297 -9.71 -6.31 9.23
CA PRO A 297 -9.68 -6.24 10.70
C PRO A 297 -9.13 -7.54 11.29
N ILE A 298 -8.27 -7.45 12.31
CA ILE A 298 -7.59 -8.63 12.87
C ILE A 298 -8.54 -9.64 13.51
N GLU A 299 -9.67 -9.20 14.04
CA GLU A 299 -10.72 -10.05 14.58
C GLU A 299 -11.38 -10.97 13.55
N GLU A 300 -11.24 -10.66 12.26
CA GLU A 300 -11.67 -11.51 11.16
C GLU A 300 -10.62 -12.59 10.80
N GLY A 301 -9.44 -12.53 11.42
CA GLY A 301 -8.33 -13.46 11.21
C GLY A 301 -7.37 -13.05 10.10
N VAL A 302 -6.32 -13.84 9.91
CA VAL A 302 -5.26 -13.57 8.92
C VAL A 302 -5.79 -13.81 7.50
N PRO A 303 -5.75 -12.81 6.59
CA PRO A 303 -6.32 -12.92 5.25
C PRO A 303 -5.59 -13.96 4.40
N ASP A 304 -6.33 -14.91 3.85
CA ASP A 304 -5.81 -16.04 3.06
C ASP A 304 -5.04 -15.60 1.80
N LEU A 305 -5.55 -14.60 1.07
CA LEU A 305 -4.88 -14.09 -0.13
C LEU A 305 -3.54 -13.44 0.18
N LEU A 306 -3.43 -12.74 1.31
CA LEU A 306 -2.18 -12.13 1.74
C LEU A 306 -1.17 -13.20 2.19
N VAL A 307 -1.65 -14.26 2.84
CA VAL A 307 -0.81 -15.43 3.16
C VAL A 307 -0.31 -16.10 1.88
N MET A 308 -1.19 -16.36 0.91
CA MET A 308 -0.81 -16.97 -0.37
C MET A 308 0.24 -16.14 -1.13
N ALA A 309 0.06 -14.82 -1.19
CA ALA A 309 1.02 -13.92 -1.81
C ALA A 309 2.36 -13.89 -1.03
N ASN A 310 2.30 -13.86 0.29
CA ASN A 310 3.47 -13.89 1.14
C ASN A 310 4.30 -15.17 0.93
N GLU A 311 3.66 -16.33 0.86
CA GLU A 311 4.33 -17.60 0.58
C GLU A 311 5.03 -17.60 -0.80
N LEU A 312 4.42 -16.95 -1.80
CA LEU A 312 5.06 -16.78 -3.10
C LEU A 312 6.34 -15.95 -3.00
N ILE A 313 6.28 -14.80 -2.33
CA ILE A 313 7.37 -13.81 -2.32
C ILE A 313 8.41 -14.04 -1.22
N LYS A 314 8.14 -14.89 -0.25
CA LYS A 314 9.02 -15.14 0.92
C LYS A 314 10.49 -15.35 0.56
N PRO A 315 10.86 -16.05 -0.55
CA PRO A 315 12.25 -16.22 -0.96
C PRO A 315 12.96 -14.92 -1.39
N ILE A 316 12.20 -13.88 -1.74
CA ILE A 316 12.71 -12.60 -2.24
C ILE A 316 12.27 -11.42 -1.36
N ARG A 317 11.67 -11.69 -0.20
CA ARG A 317 11.19 -10.66 0.72
C ARG A 317 12.34 -10.02 1.48
N CYS A 318 12.31 -8.70 1.63
CA CYS A 318 13.19 -7.96 2.52
C CYS A 318 12.65 -8.05 3.96
N ASN A 319 13.37 -8.77 4.83
CA ASN A 319 12.93 -9.01 6.21
C ASN A 319 13.49 -7.99 7.21
N ASP A 320 14.44 -7.15 6.79
CA ASP A 320 15.16 -6.21 7.63
C ASP A 320 14.90 -4.74 7.26
N LEU A 321 13.85 -4.47 6.49
CA LEU A 321 13.48 -3.12 6.11
C LEU A 321 13.16 -2.26 7.33
N LYS A 322 13.79 -1.09 7.42
CA LYS A 322 13.50 -0.12 8.47
C LYS A 322 12.17 0.59 8.18
N LEU A 323 11.18 0.41 9.04
CA LEU A 323 9.84 0.97 8.86
C LEU A 323 9.69 2.39 9.44
N THR A 324 10.61 2.84 10.30
CA THR A 324 10.57 4.18 10.88
C THR A 324 11.60 5.11 10.26
N THR A 325 11.31 6.40 10.25
CA THR A 325 12.29 7.44 9.89
C THR A 325 13.12 7.89 11.08
N LEU A 326 12.50 7.87 12.26
CA LEU A 326 13.11 8.36 13.49
C LEU A 326 13.50 7.16 14.35
N ASP A 327 14.71 7.18 14.86
CA ASP A 327 15.07 6.24 15.92
C ASP A 327 14.23 6.57 17.15
N ALA A 328 13.65 5.54 17.78
CA ALA A 328 12.95 5.71 19.05
C ALA A 328 13.93 6.33 20.04
N TRP A 329 13.54 7.40 20.68
CA TRP A 329 14.31 7.98 21.75
C TRP A 329 14.03 7.15 23.00
N ASP A 330 15.06 6.87 23.77
CA ASP A 330 14.96 5.99 24.95
C ASP A 330 13.83 6.37 25.94
N ASP A 331 13.34 7.60 25.86
CA ASP A 331 12.32 8.16 26.76
C ASP A 331 10.93 8.28 26.11
N ASP A 332 10.73 7.84 24.83
CA ASP A 332 9.43 7.95 24.18
C ASP A 332 8.51 6.79 24.56
N PRO A 333 7.44 7.06 25.32
CA PRO A 333 6.53 6.03 25.77
C PRO A 333 5.57 5.52 24.69
N ASN A 334 5.48 6.23 23.55
CA ASN A 334 4.51 5.91 22.53
C ASN A 334 4.96 4.73 21.67
N PRO A 335 4.04 3.83 21.29
CA PRO A 335 4.39 2.69 20.46
C PRO A 335 4.87 3.13 19.08
N ARG A 336 6.00 2.58 18.63
CA ARG A 336 6.56 2.78 17.29
C ARG A 336 7.13 1.49 16.74
N PHE A 337 7.39 1.48 15.44
CA PHE A 337 8.22 0.43 14.88
C PHE A 337 9.68 0.62 15.29
N ASP A 338 10.33 -0.48 15.61
CA ASP A 338 11.73 -0.55 16.03
C ASP A 338 12.43 -1.73 15.34
N ILE A 339 13.66 -2.01 15.73
CA ILE A 339 14.46 -3.10 15.19
C ILE A 339 13.86 -4.48 15.52
N ASP A 340 13.14 -4.61 16.63
CA ASP A 340 12.62 -5.89 17.12
C ASP A 340 11.25 -6.20 16.52
N ASN A 341 10.37 -5.19 16.39
CA ASN A 341 9.00 -5.40 15.95
C ASN A 341 8.80 -5.20 14.43
N SER A 342 9.66 -4.42 13.75
CA SER A 342 9.58 -4.26 12.29
C SER A 342 9.69 -5.59 11.52
N PRO A 343 10.64 -6.50 11.83
CA PRO A 343 10.70 -7.81 11.19
C PRO A 343 9.46 -8.67 11.46
N GLN A 344 8.87 -8.56 12.64
CA GLN A 344 7.63 -9.28 12.99
C GLN A 344 6.46 -8.79 12.15
N TRP A 345 6.30 -7.48 11.98
CA TRP A 345 5.26 -6.92 11.12
C TRP A 345 5.47 -7.30 9.63
N ILE A 346 6.72 -7.24 9.14
CA ILE A 346 7.06 -7.64 7.77
C ILE A 346 6.66 -9.09 7.52
N ALA A 347 6.91 -9.97 8.50
CA ALA A 347 6.62 -11.39 8.42
C ALA A 347 5.22 -11.77 8.95
N ARG A 348 4.30 -10.81 9.13
CA ARG A 348 3.01 -11.03 9.80
C ARG A 348 2.10 -12.09 9.17
N PHE A 349 2.35 -12.43 7.91
CA PHE A 349 1.62 -13.47 7.19
C PHE A 349 2.32 -14.83 7.18
N ASP A 350 3.48 -14.95 7.84
CA ASP A 350 4.15 -16.24 8.01
C ASP A 350 3.37 -17.11 9.00
N GLU A 351 3.41 -18.43 8.80
CA GLU A 351 2.63 -19.39 9.58
C GLU A 351 2.94 -19.36 11.08
N ASP A 352 4.20 -19.20 11.40
CA ASP A 352 4.75 -19.18 12.76
C ASP A 352 4.81 -17.78 13.39
N ASN A 353 4.35 -16.76 12.68
CA ASN A 353 4.33 -15.39 13.17
C ASN A 353 3.15 -15.13 14.11
N HIS A 354 3.33 -14.28 15.11
CA HIS A 354 2.34 -13.95 16.14
C HIS A 354 1.91 -12.48 16.14
N TRP A 355 2.20 -11.75 15.07
CA TRP A 355 1.75 -10.36 14.93
C TRP A 355 0.24 -10.26 14.71
N PRO A 356 -0.47 -9.29 15.32
CA PRO A 356 -0.01 -8.44 16.43
C PRO A 356 0.04 -9.22 17.75
N GLU A 357 1.02 -8.93 18.59
CA GLU A 357 1.22 -9.64 19.85
C GLU A 357 -0.01 -9.52 20.76
N GLY A 358 -0.47 -10.67 21.28
CA GLY A 358 -1.61 -10.74 22.18
C GLY A 358 -2.99 -10.46 21.56
N LYS A 359 -3.04 -10.00 20.31
CA LYS A 359 -4.29 -9.66 19.61
C LYS A 359 -4.59 -10.58 18.42
N ARG A 360 -3.61 -11.39 18.02
CA ARG A 360 -3.80 -12.28 16.88
C ARG A 360 -4.90 -13.28 17.16
N VAL A 361 -5.99 -13.15 16.47
CA VAL A 361 -7.02 -14.20 16.43
C VAL A 361 -6.43 -15.36 15.64
N ASN A 362 -6.46 -16.57 16.24
CA ASN A 362 -6.09 -17.80 15.54
C ASN A 362 -6.74 -17.76 14.16
N LYS A 363 -5.93 -18.13 13.13
CA LYS A 363 -6.43 -18.23 11.75
C LYS A 363 -7.91 -18.60 11.82
N ILE A 364 -8.80 -17.76 11.31
CA ILE A 364 -9.99 -18.35 10.74
C ILE A 364 -9.37 -19.46 9.94
N HIS A 365 -9.63 -20.72 10.31
CA HIS A 365 -9.24 -21.81 9.44
C HIS A 365 -9.73 -21.32 8.09
N ALA A 366 -8.79 -20.76 7.29
CA ALA A 366 -9.04 -20.60 5.90
C ALA A 366 -9.57 -21.95 5.61
N VAL A 367 -10.89 -22.05 5.48
CA VAL A 367 -11.52 -23.35 5.27
C VAL A 367 -10.63 -23.86 4.22
N LEU A 368 -9.82 -24.87 4.58
CA LEU A 368 -8.92 -25.49 3.63
C LEU A 368 -9.89 -25.86 2.57
N LEU A 369 -10.06 -24.94 1.62
CA LEU A 369 -10.88 -25.16 0.45
C LEU A 369 -10.09 -26.25 -0.17
N GLU A 370 -10.45 -27.49 0.18
CA GLU A 370 -9.99 -28.66 -0.51
C GLU A 370 -10.06 -28.26 -1.97
N GLN A 371 -9.06 -28.58 -2.76
CA GLN A 371 -8.94 -28.18 -4.16
C GLN A 371 -10.22 -28.44 -4.98
N ASP A 372 -11.20 -29.15 -4.41
CA ASP A 372 -12.50 -29.54 -4.96
C ASP A 372 -13.70 -28.77 -4.38
N ALA A 373 -13.54 -27.75 -3.52
CA ALA A 373 -14.69 -27.02 -2.99
C ALA A 373 -15.43 -26.30 -4.10
N ILE A 374 -16.73 -26.61 -4.24
CA ILE A 374 -17.60 -25.90 -5.17
C ILE A 374 -17.80 -24.49 -4.62
N LYS A 375 -17.43 -23.47 -5.41
CA LYS A 375 -17.59 -22.07 -5.06
C LYS A 375 -18.28 -21.28 -6.17
N VAL A 376 -18.97 -20.21 -5.80
CA VAL A 376 -19.71 -19.35 -6.73
C VAL A 376 -19.73 -17.92 -6.22
N LEU A 377 -19.69 -16.95 -7.12
CA LEU A 377 -19.76 -15.53 -6.78
C LEU A 377 -21.18 -15.10 -6.42
N GLY A 378 -21.31 -14.10 -5.55
CA GLY A 378 -22.56 -13.38 -5.38
C GLY A 378 -23.05 -12.83 -6.72
N GLY A 379 -24.36 -12.86 -6.96
CA GLY A 379 -24.96 -12.51 -8.26
C GLY A 379 -24.98 -13.63 -9.29
N GLU A 380 -24.21 -14.71 -9.11
CA GLU A 380 -24.21 -15.87 -10.01
C GLU A 380 -25.25 -16.94 -9.60
N ILE A 381 -25.45 -17.93 -10.46
CA ILE A 381 -26.42 -19.00 -10.25
C ILE A 381 -25.79 -20.09 -9.37
N CYS A 382 -26.51 -20.52 -8.32
CA CYS A 382 -26.14 -21.64 -7.47
C CYS A 382 -25.95 -22.93 -8.30
N PRO A 383 -24.75 -23.53 -8.34
CA PRO A 383 -24.48 -24.68 -9.19
C PRO A 383 -24.90 -26.02 -8.59
N LYS A 384 -25.16 -26.08 -7.29
CA LYS A 384 -25.55 -27.31 -6.59
C LYS A 384 -26.38 -26.98 -5.36
N THR A 385 -27.48 -27.71 -5.17
CA THR A 385 -28.32 -27.60 -3.95
C THR A 385 -27.53 -28.05 -2.73
N GLY A 386 -27.61 -27.25 -1.63
CA GLY A 386 -26.94 -27.55 -0.35
C GLY A 386 -26.84 -26.39 0.59
N GLU A 387 -26.14 -26.61 1.70
CA GLU A 387 -25.76 -25.53 2.61
C GLU A 387 -24.50 -24.83 2.10
N TRP A 388 -24.55 -23.51 2.06
CA TRP A 388 -23.49 -22.66 1.59
C TRP A 388 -23.12 -21.64 2.67
N TYR A 389 -21.86 -21.32 2.79
CA TYR A 389 -21.39 -20.26 3.67
C TYR A 389 -20.51 -19.26 2.90
N SER A 390 -20.39 -18.06 3.43
CA SER A 390 -19.54 -17.02 2.89
C SER A 390 -18.85 -16.24 4.01
N PRO A 391 -17.56 -15.95 3.88
CA PRO A 391 -16.87 -15.00 4.77
C PRO A 391 -17.58 -13.65 4.82
N ALA A 392 -18.09 -13.16 3.67
CA ALA A 392 -18.86 -11.93 3.58
C ALA A 392 -20.16 -11.95 4.43
N ASN A 393 -20.64 -13.14 4.82
CA ASN A 393 -21.79 -13.33 5.70
C ASN A 393 -21.39 -13.84 7.11
N ASN A 394 -20.20 -13.48 7.58
CA ASN A 394 -19.67 -13.93 8.87
C ASN A 394 -19.73 -15.47 9.03
N MET A 395 -19.41 -16.22 7.98
CA MET A 395 -19.45 -17.69 7.94
C MET A 395 -20.81 -18.30 8.27
N LYS A 396 -21.90 -17.53 8.27
CA LYS A 396 -23.25 -18.06 8.51
C LYS A 396 -23.69 -18.89 7.33
N LYS A 397 -24.10 -20.13 7.63
CA LYS A 397 -24.61 -21.06 6.63
C LYS A 397 -26.01 -20.63 6.16
N ARG A 398 -26.24 -20.77 4.86
CA ARG A 398 -27.55 -20.62 4.21
C ARG A 398 -27.76 -21.76 3.24
N TYR A 399 -29.00 -22.22 3.18
CA TYR A 399 -29.39 -23.26 2.22
C TYR A 399 -29.85 -22.60 0.91
N PHE A 400 -29.29 -23.06 -0.21
CA PHE A 400 -29.69 -22.64 -1.57
C PHE A 400 -29.98 -23.88 -2.43
N THR A 401 -30.94 -23.73 -3.37
CA THR A 401 -31.23 -24.73 -4.38
C THR A 401 -30.52 -24.43 -5.70
N GLU A 402 -30.16 -25.47 -6.40
CA GLU A 402 -29.57 -25.34 -7.76
C GLU A 402 -30.44 -24.44 -8.64
N GLY A 403 -29.85 -23.45 -9.29
CA GLY A 403 -30.55 -22.48 -10.12
C GLY A 403 -30.96 -21.18 -9.38
N GLU A 404 -30.88 -21.11 -8.07
CA GLU A 404 -31.10 -19.84 -7.34
C GLU A 404 -29.93 -18.87 -7.56
N ILE A 405 -30.23 -17.56 -7.53
CA ILE A 405 -29.19 -16.53 -7.58
C ILE A 405 -28.58 -16.38 -6.18
N MET A 406 -27.26 -16.54 -6.09
CA MET A 406 -26.52 -16.35 -4.85
C MET A 406 -26.52 -14.86 -4.47
N PRO A 407 -26.90 -14.48 -3.23
CA PRO A 407 -26.98 -13.08 -2.87
C PRO A 407 -25.59 -12.43 -2.80
N GLU A 408 -25.51 -11.21 -3.28
CA GLU A 408 -24.42 -10.30 -2.95
C GLU A 408 -24.66 -9.74 -1.54
N ILE A 409 -23.58 -9.56 -0.77
CA ILE A 409 -23.61 -8.97 0.55
C ILE A 409 -22.90 -7.62 0.45
N GLU A 410 -23.72 -6.58 0.36
CA GLU A 410 -23.23 -5.21 0.33
C GLU A 410 -22.56 -4.84 1.68
N ASP A 411 -21.62 -3.89 1.64
CA ASP A 411 -20.91 -3.36 2.82
C ASP A 411 -20.17 -4.42 3.66
N ASN A 412 -19.70 -5.51 3.03
CA ASN A 412 -18.88 -6.50 3.70
C ASN A 412 -17.38 -6.14 3.62
N ALA A 413 -16.60 -6.56 4.62
CA ALA A 413 -15.16 -6.30 4.69
C ALA A 413 -14.32 -7.05 3.63
N TRP A 414 -14.94 -8.02 2.93
CA TRP A 414 -14.26 -8.92 1.98
C TRP A 414 -14.35 -8.44 0.52
N GLY A 415 -15.10 -7.37 0.24
CA GLY A 415 -15.31 -6.81 -1.10
C GLY A 415 -16.26 -7.65 -1.95
N GLU A 416 -15.81 -8.71 -2.61
CA GLU A 416 -16.67 -9.61 -3.37
C GLU A 416 -17.27 -10.71 -2.47
N THR A 417 -18.54 -11.04 -2.70
CA THR A 417 -19.18 -12.14 -2.00
C THR A 417 -18.86 -13.45 -2.71
N ILE A 418 -18.15 -14.35 -2.03
CA ILE A 418 -17.93 -15.72 -2.53
C ILE A 418 -18.66 -16.69 -1.60
N TRP A 419 -19.45 -17.56 -2.19
CA TRP A 419 -20.15 -18.62 -1.49
C TRP A 419 -19.45 -19.95 -1.71
N TYR A 420 -19.32 -20.75 -0.66
CA TYR A 420 -18.70 -22.06 -0.63
C TYR A 420 -19.69 -23.11 -0.21
N LEU A 421 -19.79 -24.22 -0.95
CA LEU A 421 -20.64 -25.35 -0.59
C LEU A 421 -20.07 -26.06 0.65
N ASP A 422 -20.90 -26.25 1.66
CA ASP A 422 -20.54 -27.02 2.84
C ASP A 422 -20.70 -28.53 2.54
N ILE A 423 -19.57 -29.24 2.43
CA ILE A 423 -19.54 -30.65 2.08
C ILE A 423 -19.55 -31.56 3.33
N GLU A 424 -19.49 -31.02 4.54
CA GLU A 424 -19.42 -31.80 5.77
C GLU A 424 -20.72 -32.50 6.18
N ASN A 425 -21.82 -32.31 5.44
CA ASN A 425 -23.14 -32.86 5.76
C ASN A 425 -23.79 -33.71 4.64
N GLU A 426 -23.02 -34.36 3.78
CA GLU A 426 -23.53 -35.42 2.89
C GLU A 426 -23.39 -36.81 3.49
#